data_aadb2e8a7b13a493d707ccf3b1ef9f71
#
_entry.id   aadb2e8a7b13a493d707ccf3b1ef9f71
#
_cell.length_a   1.000
_cell.length_b   1.000
_cell.length_c   1.000
_cell.angle_alpha   90.00
_cell.angle_beta   90.00
_cell.angle_gamma   90.00
#
_symmetry.space_group_name_H-M   'P 1'
#
loop_
_entity.id
_entity.type
_entity.pdbx_description
1 polymer ?
#
loop_
_entity_poly.entity_id
_entity_poly.type
_entity_poly.pdbx_seq_one_letter_code
_entity_poly.pdbx_strand_id
1 'polypeptide(L)'
;MLDPKYLRSDIEEAAARLATRGYVLDVAAVNALEEKRKDLQSRTQELQAERNARSKSIGEAARRGEDVAPLKAEVTKINDELETSKVELDALLAQLKAIADAIPNLPSETTPVGRDENDNVEVRRWGTPRQFSFPVRDHIDLGEAAKGVDFKNGVKLSGTRFVVMKGQIARLHRALAQFMLDLHTLQHGYTECYVPYLVNPDSLYGTGQLPKFAQDLFNTGIEGEGEEEGKVRKFSLIPTSEVPLTNMARDEIFDAQELPIKMTAHSPCFRSEAGSYGRDTRGLIRMHQFDKVEMVQLVHPEQSWEALEEMVGHAEKVLQLLELPYRVMALSTGDMGFCAAKTYDLEVWLPAQNTYREISSVSNCTDFQARRMQARVRIDGKPQLLHTLNGSGLAVGRTLVAVMENYQQEDGRIAIPAALQSYMGGLTHIG
;
A
#
# COMPACT_ATOMS: atom_id res chain seq x y z
N MET A 1 -7.95 1.28 -7.55
CA MET A 1 -8.86 0.75 -8.62
C MET A 1 -8.59 1.52 -9.91
N LEU A 2 -8.56 0.83 -11.05
CA LEU A 2 -8.39 1.49 -12.35
C LEU A 2 -9.51 2.48 -12.64
N ASP A 3 -9.21 3.49 -13.48
CA ASP A 3 -10.25 4.34 -14.04
C ASP A 3 -11.21 3.49 -14.86
N PRO A 4 -12.53 3.56 -14.57
CA PRO A 4 -13.56 2.84 -15.36
C PRO A 4 -13.49 3.12 -16.86
N LYS A 5 -12.90 4.23 -17.28
CA LYS A 5 -12.66 4.55 -18.68
C LYS A 5 -11.88 3.45 -19.39
N TYR A 6 -10.84 2.90 -18.75
CA TYR A 6 -10.05 1.80 -19.32
C TYR A 6 -10.85 0.53 -19.56
N LEU A 7 -11.88 0.27 -18.76
CA LEU A 7 -12.75 -0.90 -18.94
C LEU A 7 -13.89 -0.68 -19.91
N ARG A 8 -14.19 0.60 -20.28
CA ARG A 8 -15.31 0.96 -21.15
C ARG A 8 -14.90 1.38 -22.56
N SER A 9 -13.78 2.08 -22.69
CA SER A 9 -13.36 2.69 -23.95
C SER A 9 -12.01 2.18 -24.45
N ASP A 10 -11.09 1.89 -23.53
CA ASP A 10 -9.69 1.63 -23.84
C ASP A 10 -9.25 0.23 -23.34
N ILE A 11 -10.18 -0.73 -23.36
CA ILE A 11 -10.00 -2.04 -22.71
C ILE A 11 -8.86 -2.88 -23.34
N GLU A 12 -8.67 -2.79 -24.64
CA GLU A 12 -7.59 -3.54 -25.35
C GLU A 12 -6.21 -2.98 -24.96
N GLU A 13 -6.08 -1.65 -24.85
CA GLU A 13 -4.85 -1.02 -24.37
C GLU A 13 -4.58 -1.41 -22.92
N ALA A 14 -5.60 -1.34 -22.07
CA ALA A 14 -5.47 -1.77 -20.67
C ALA A 14 -5.06 -3.24 -20.55
N ALA A 15 -5.68 -4.12 -21.34
CA ALA A 15 -5.34 -5.55 -21.37
C ALA A 15 -3.90 -5.80 -21.79
N ALA A 16 -3.41 -5.09 -22.83
CA ALA A 16 -2.03 -5.20 -23.29
C ALA A 16 -1.03 -4.76 -22.21
N ARG A 17 -1.30 -3.64 -21.53
CA ARG A 17 -0.45 -3.14 -20.44
C ARG A 17 -0.49 -4.05 -19.22
N LEU A 18 -1.65 -4.58 -18.86
CA LEU A 18 -1.81 -5.55 -17.75
C LEU A 18 -1.11 -6.87 -18.05
N ALA A 19 -1.09 -7.31 -19.30
CA ALA A 19 -0.38 -8.53 -19.71
C ALA A 19 1.13 -8.45 -19.40
N THR A 20 1.75 -7.26 -19.47
CA THR A 20 3.15 -7.06 -19.07
C THR A 20 3.40 -7.32 -17.59
N ARG A 21 2.34 -7.24 -16.76
CA ARG A 21 2.35 -7.58 -15.33
C ARG A 21 2.00 -9.04 -15.04
N GLY A 22 1.86 -9.87 -16.07
CA GLY A 22 1.35 -11.25 -15.93
C GLY A 22 -0.13 -11.33 -15.58
N TYR A 23 -0.89 -10.22 -15.68
CA TYR A 23 -2.34 -10.20 -15.44
C TYR A 23 -3.10 -10.33 -16.74
N VAL A 24 -3.91 -11.39 -16.87
CA VAL A 24 -4.75 -11.61 -18.04
C VAL A 24 -6.16 -11.07 -17.77
N LEU A 25 -6.51 -9.98 -18.46
CA LEU A 25 -7.86 -9.41 -18.40
C LEU A 25 -8.79 -10.18 -19.34
N ASP A 26 -9.90 -10.70 -18.83
CA ASP A 26 -10.95 -11.29 -19.66
C ASP A 26 -11.79 -10.20 -20.32
N VAL A 27 -11.28 -9.69 -21.45
CA VAL A 27 -11.90 -8.61 -22.22
C VAL A 27 -13.31 -8.98 -22.66
N ALA A 28 -13.54 -10.23 -23.08
CA ALA A 28 -14.85 -10.68 -23.55
C ALA A 28 -15.89 -10.66 -22.42
N ALA A 29 -15.52 -11.14 -21.23
CA ALA A 29 -16.40 -11.13 -20.06
C ALA A 29 -16.72 -9.69 -19.60
N VAL A 30 -15.73 -8.79 -19.57
CA VAL A 30 -15.95 -7.38 -19.18
C VAL A 30 -16.85 -6.70 -20.19
N ASN A 31 -16.60 -6.85 -21.49
CA ASN A 31 -17.44 -6.26 -22.54
C ASN A 31 -18.89 -6.75 -22.45
N ALA A 32 -19.13 -8.04 -22.24
CA ALA A 32 -20.46 -8.59 -22.09
C ALA A 32 -21.22 -8.01 -20.87
N LEU A 33 -20.52 -7.78 -19.76
CA LEU A 33 -21.10 -7.14 -18.56
C LEU A 33 -21.38 -5.64 -18.79
N GLU A 34 -20.49 -4.92 -19.45
CA GLU A 34 -20.69 -3.51 -19.77
C GLU A 34 -21.83 -3.30 -20.79
N GLU A 35 -22.01 -4.21 -21.75
CA GLU A 35 -23.16 -4.19 -22.67
C GLU A 35 -24.48 -4.36 -21.90
N LYS A 36 -24.57 -5.39 -21.05
CA LYS A 36 -25.74 -5.59 -20.19
C LYS A 36 -26.02 -4.36 -19.31
N ARG A 37 -24.97 -3.73 -18.77
CA ARG A 37 -25.14 -2.51 -17.95
C ARG A 37 -25.76 -1.38 -18.76
N LYS A 38 -25.31 -1.17 -20.00
CA LYS A 38 -25.88 -0.15 -20.91
C LYS A 38 -27.35 -0.43 -21.19
N ASP A 39 -27.69 -1.67 -21.51
CA ASP A 39 -29.05 -2.08 -21.82
C ASP A 39 -29.99 -1.89 -20.63
N LEU A 40 -29.59 -2.34 -19.44
CA LEU A 40 -30.34 -2.16 -18.22
C LEU A 40 -30.50 -0.69 -17.84
N GLN A 41 -29.45 0.13 -17.99
CA GLN A 41 -29.55 1.57 -17.74
C GLN A 41 -30.51 2.26 -18.72
N SER A 42 -30.42 1.95 -20.02
CA SER A 42 -31.33 2.50 -21.01
C SER A 42 -32.77 2.11 -20.72
N ARG A 43 -33.03 0.83 -20.43
CA ARG A 43 -34.35 0.32 -20.07
C ARG A 43 -34.90 0.99 -18.82
N THR A 44 -34.08 1.16 -17.78
CA THR A 44 -34.47 1.85 -16.54
C THR A 44 -34.86 3.31 -16.79
N GLN A 45 -34.11 4.02 -17.64
CA GLN A 45 -34.42 5.40 -18.02
C GLN A 45 -35.72 5.49 -18.83
N GLU A 46 -35.94 4.58 -19.78
CA GLU A 46 -37.20 4.48 -20.54
C GLU A 46 -38.40 4.26 -19.62
N LEU A 47 -38.30 3.26 -18.71
CA LEU A 47 -39.36 2.97 -17.74
C LEU A 47 -39.64 4.15 -16.79
N GLN A 48 -38.60 4.88 -16.36
CA GLN A 48 -38.79 6.10 -15.55
C GLN A 48 -39.49 7.19 -16.33
N ALA A 49 -39.15 7.41 -17.60
CA ALA A 49 -39.81 8.38 -18.46
C ALA A 49 -41.29 7.99 -18.70
N GLU A 50 -41.55 6.72 -18.95
CA GLU A 50 -42.91 6.19 -19.17
C GLU A 50 -43.72 6.34 -17.88
N ARG A 51 -43.21 5.95 -16.71
CA ARG A 51 -43.88 6.15 -15.42
C ARG A 51 -44.26 7.61 -15.19
N ASN A 52 -43.35 8.55 -15.48
CA ASN A 52 -43.61 9.99 -15.30
C ASN A 52 -44.69 10.48 -16.27
N ALA A 53 -44.68 10.02 -17.53
CA ALA A 53 -45.74 10.35 -18.51
C ALA A 53 -47.09 9.80 -18.06
N ARG A 54 -47.16 8.51 -17.64
CA ARG A 54 -48.42 7.90 -17.17
C ARG A 54 -48.92 8.58 -15.87
N SER A 55 -48.04 8.94 -14.96
CA SER A 55 -48.43 9.68 -13.75
C SER A 55 -49.05 11.04 -14.06
N LYS A 56 -48.52 11.74 -15.07
CA LYS A 56 -49.13 12.99 -15.55
C LYS A 56 -50.53 12.75 -16.18
N SER A 57 -50.65 11.70 -17.01
CA SER A 57 -51.91 11.30 -17.63
C SER A 57 -53.00 10.96 -16.57
N ILE A 58 -52.64 10.30 -15.48
CA ILE A 58 -53.54 10.04 -14.33
C ILE A 58 -54.06 11.37 -13.77
N GLY A 59 -53.19 12.36 -13.53
CA GLY A 59 -53.58 13.67 -13.05
C GLY A 59 -54.55 14.43 -13.99
N GLU A 60 -54.32 14.31 -15.31
CA GLU A 60 -55.20 14.92 -16.33
C GLU A 60 -56.54 14.20 -16.41
N ALA A 61 -56.57 12.85 -16.43
CA ALA A 61 -57.78 12.06 -16.47
C ALA A 61 -58.65 12.27 -15.20
N ALA A 62 -58.02 12.32 -14.03
CA ALA A 62 -58.74 12.63 -12.76
C ALA A 62 -59.42 14.01 -12.80
N ARG A 63 -58.73 15.03 -13.37
CA ARG A 63 -59.33 16.37 -13.52
C ARG A 63 -60.53 16.37 -14.47
N ARG A 64 -60.57 15.46 -15.44
CA ARG A 64 -61.69 15.29 -16.39
C ARG A 64 -62.81 14.38 -15.85
N GLY A 65 -62.64 13.78 -14.66
CA GLY A 65 -63.60 12.86 -14.07
C GLY A 65 -63.60 11.47 -14.74
N GLU A 66 -62.52 11.10 -15.48
CA GLU A 66 -62.36 9.80 -16.14
C GLU A 66 -61.92 8.71 -15.18
N ASP A 67 -62.21 7.45 -15.51
CA ASP A 67 -61.71 6.31 -14.70
C ASP A 67 -60.19 6.19 -14.84
N VAL A 68 -59.50 6.33 -13.73
CA VAL A 68 -58.06 6.26 -13.63
C VAL A 68 -57.52 4.87 -13.25
N ALA A 69 -58.40 3.90 -12.97
CA ALA A 69 -58.01 2.57 -12.52
C ALA A 69 -57.09 1.83 -13.53
N PRO A 70 -57.35 1.86 -14.87
CA PRO A 70 -56.45 1.24 -15.85
C PRO A 70 -55.05 1.88 -15.84
N LEU A 71 -54.99 3.22 -15.81
CA LEU A 71 -53.70 3.95 -15.80
C LEU A 71 -52.90 3.67 -14.52
N LYS A 72 -53.54 3.53 -13.39
CA LYS A 72 -52.90 3.15 -12.13
C LYS A 72 -52.33 1.72 -12.21
N ALA A 73 -53.08 0.78 -12.81
CA ALA A 73 -52.59 -0.58 -13.02
C ALA A 73 -51.35 -0.64 -13.92
N GLU A 74 -51.30 0.19 -14.98
CA GLU A 74 -50.09 0.34 -15.81
C GLU A 74 -48.91 0.89 -15.02
N VAL A 75 -49.10 1.94 -14.22
CA VAL A 75 -48.06 2.52 -13.36
C VAL A 75 -47.52 1.48 -12.35
N THR A 76 -48.42 0.64 -11.79
CA THR A 76 -48.01 -0.44 -10.91
C THR A 76 -47.09 -1.43 -11.60
N LYS A 77 -47.43 -1.88 -12.81
CA LYS A 77 -46.54 -2.76 -13.62
C LYS A 77 -45.18 -2.12 -13.93
N ILE A 78 -45.20 -0.83 -14.30
CA ILE A 78 -43.94 -0.11 -14.57
C ILE A 78 -43.10 -0.01 -13.29
N ASN A 79 -43.71 0.20 -12.12
CA ASN A 79 -42.96 0.20 -10.86
C ASN A 79 -42.36 -1.17 -10.52
N ASP A 80 -43.09 -2.26 -10.75
CA ASP A 80 -42.57 -3.64 -10.53
C ASP A 80 -41.39 -3.94 -11.47
N GLU A 81 -41.49 -3.52 -12.74
CA GLU A 81 -40.39 -3.64 -13.70
C GLU A 81 -39.18 -2.78 -13.30
N LEU A 82 -39.41 -1.56 -12.82
CA LEU A 82 -38.35 -0.68 -12.32
C LEU A 82 -37.63 -1.27 -11.12
N GLU A 83 -38.35 -1.85 -10.17
CA GLU A 83 -37.72 -2.51 -8.99
C GLU A 83 -36.88 -3.72 -9.41
N THR A 84 -37.41 -4.55 -10.32
CA THR A 84 -36.66 -5.68 -10.88
C THR A 84 -35.39 -5.20 -11.59
N SER A 85 -35.51 -4.21 -12.49
CA SER A 85 -34.37 -3.65 -13.22
C SER A 85 -33.31 -3.05 -12.29
N LYS A 86 -33.74 -2.44 -11.19
CA LYS A 86 -32.82 -1.89 -10.18
C LYS A 86 -32.03 -2.98 -9.48
N VAL A 87 -32.70 -4.05 -9.02
CA VAL A 87 -32.03 -5.19 -8.39
C VAL A 87 -31.00 -5.83 -9.33
N GLU A 88 -31.38 -6.04 -10.61
CA GLU A 88 -30.47 -6.58 -11.61
C GLU A 88 -29.29 -5.65 -11.89
N LEU A 89 -29.51 -4.35 -11.97
CA LEU A 89 -28.44 -3.37 -12.18
C LEU A 89 -27.49 -3.32 -10.98
N ASP A 90 -28.00 -3.33 -9.77
CA ASP A 90 -27.19 -3.34 -8.55
C ASP A 90 -26.30 -4.61 -8.48
N ALA A 91 -26.88 -5.78 -8.80
CA ALA A 91 -26.13 -7.03 -8.87
C ALA A 91 -25.02 -7.00 -9.94
N LEU A 92 -25.31 -6.42 -11.12
CA LEU A 92 -24.35 -6.29 -12.20
C LEU A 92 -23.22 -5.31 -11.87
N LEU A 93 -23.56 -4.18 -11.24
CA LEU A 93 -22.56 -3.21 -10.78
C LEU A 93 -21.64 -3.81 -9.71
N ALA A 94 -22.19 -4.65 -8.82
CA ALA A 94 -21.37 -5.38 -7.84
C ALA A 94 -20.40 -6.36 -8.51
N GLN A 95 -20.81 -7.05 -9.58
CA GLN A 95 -19.92 -7.94 -10.35
C GLN A 95 -18.79 -7.13 -11.04
N LEU A 96 -19.14 -6.04 -11.73
CA LEU A 96 -18.15 -5.17 -12.37
C LEU A 96 -17.18 -4.57 -11.36
N LYS A 97 -17.67 -4.19 -10.18
CA LYS A 97 -16.83 -3.70 -9.08
C LYS A 97 -15.87 -4.78 -8.60
N ALA A 98 -16.33 -6.00 -8.39
CA ALA A 98 -15.48 -7.11 -7.95
C ALA A 98 -14.34 -7.39 -8.96
N ILE A 99 -14.63 -7.33 -10.26
CA ILE A 99 -13.62 -7.43 -11.32
C ILE A 99 -12.63 -6.27 -11.21
N ALA A 100 -13.12 -5.03 -11.14
CA ALA A 100 -12.27 -3.83 -11.05
C ALA A 100 -11.38 -3.83 -9.81
N ASP A 101 -11.87 -4.35 -8.68
CA ASP A 101 -11.11 -4.47 -7.43
C ASP A 101 -9.96 -5.49 -7.52
N ALA A 102 -10.05 -6.48 -8.40
CA ALA A 102 -9.03 -7.50 -8.61
C ALA A 102 -7.95 -7.09 -9.64
N ILE A 103 -8.19 -6.07 -10.44
CA ILE A 103 -7.25 -5.59 -11.47
C ILE A 103 -6.16 -4.73 -10.82
N PRO A 104 -4.85 -5.03 -11.04
CA PRO A 104 -3.77 -4.18 -10.55
C PRO A 104 -3.70 -2.85 -11.31
N ASN A 105 -2.95 -1.89 -10.78
CA ASN A 105 -2.71 -0.62 -11.47
C ASN A 105 -1.94 -0.83 -12.78
N LEU A 106 -2.13 0.07 -13.75
CA LEU A 106 -1.39 0.06 -15.00
C LEU A 106 0.06 0.52 -14.77
N PRO A 107 1.06 -0.18 -15.34
CA PRO A 107 2.44 0.28 -15.28
C PRO A 107 2.60 1.60 -16.05
N SER A 108 3.50 2.47 -15.59
CA SER A 108 3.88 3.65 -16.36
C SER A 108 4.67 3.25 -17.61
N GLU A 109 4.70 4.13 -18.61
CA GLU A 109 5.47 3.89 -19.84
C GLU A 109 6.98 3.75 -19.59
N THR A 110 7.49 4.32 -18.49
CA THR A 110 8.90 4.26 -18.12
C THR A 110 9.23 3.09 -17.20
N THR A 111 8.27 2.24 -16.87
CA THR A 111 8.50 1.03 -16.08
C THR A 111 9.13 -0.06 -16.95
N PRO A 112 10.25 -0.67 -16.53
CA PRO A 112 10.86 -1.77 -17.28
C PRO A 112 9.87 -2.93 -17.46
N VAL A 113 9.76 -3.45 -18.68
CA VAL A 113 8.92 -4.63 -18.95
C VAL A 113 9.71 -5.89 -18.59
N GLY A 114 9.13 -6.74 -17.74
CA GLY A 114 9.75 -7.97 -17.28
C GLY A 114 8.78 -8.87 -16.55
N ARG A 115 9.19 -10.09 -16.21
CA ARG A 115 8.34 -11.13 -15.62
C ARG A 115 8.43 -11.23 -14.11
N ASP A 116 9.61 -10.96 -13.56
CA ASP A 116 9.90 -11.11 -12.13
C ASP A 116 11.10 -10.24 -11.69
N GLU A 117 11.60 -10.47 -10.49
CA GLU A 117 12.73 -9.74 -9.89
C GLU A 117 14.03 -9.81 -10.72
N ASN A 118 14.21 -10.83 -11.56
CA ASN A 118 15.43 -10.98 -12.38
C ASN A 118 15.46 -9.97 -13.53
N ASP A 119 14.31 -9.42 -13.90
CA ASP A 119 14.18 -8.42 -14.95
C ASP A 119 14.22 -6.97 -14.41
N ASN A 120 14.43 -6.79 -13.09
CA ASN A 120 14.61 -5.47 -12.49
C ASN A 120 15.89 -4.80 -13.01
N VAL A 121 15.86 -3.49 -13.19
CA VAL A 121 16.94 -2.71 -13.78
C VAL A 121 17.66 -1.88 -12.72
N GLU A 122 18.99 -2.09 -12.57
CA GLU A 122 19.81 -1.23 -11.71
C GLU A 122 19.89 0.17 -12.33
N VAL A 123 19.44 1.18 -11.61
CA VAL A 123 19.42 2.58 -12.05
C VAL A 123 20.69 3.29 -11.62
N ARG A 124 21.11 3.06 -10.37
CA ARG A 124 22.33 3.67 -9.78
C ARG A 124 22.80 2.89 -8.57
N ARG A 125 24.04 3.14 -8.20
CA ARG A 125 24.68 2.53 -7.02
C ARG A 125 25.46 3.58 -6.26
N TRP A 126 25.54 3.42 -4.94
CA TRP A 126 26.31 4.28 -4.06
C TRP A 126 27.13 3.47 -3.06
N GLY A 127 28.34 3.97 -2.77
CA GLY A 127 29.27 3.34 -1.83
C GLY A 127 29.95 2.09 -2.42
N THR A 128 30.96 1.63 -1.71
CA THR A 128 31.71 0.41 -2.05
C THR A 128 31.63 -0.57 -0.90
N PRO A 129 31.22 -1.84 -1.15
CA PRO A 129 31.25 -2.88 -0.13
C PRO A 129 32.60 -2.99 0.54
N ARG A 130 32.60 -2.97 1.89
CA ARG A 130 33.83 -3.11 2.69
C ARG A 130 34.45 -4.48 2.47
N GLN A 131 35.79 -4.51 2.27
CA GLN A 131 36.55 -5.75 2.28
C GLN A 131 37.02 -6.01 3.72
N PHE A 132 36.75 -7.21 4.21
CA PHE A 132 37.14 -7.65 5.56
C PHE A 132 38.39 -8.50 5.49
N SER A 133 39.35 -8.28 6.41
CA SER A 133 40.55 -9.10 6.58
C SER A 133 40.30 -10.34 7.47
N PHE A 134 39.10 -10.50 7.96
CA PHE A 134 38.68 -11.57 8.87
C PHE A 134 37.38 -12.23 8.36
N PRO A 135 37.02 -13.44 8.80
CA PRO A 135 35.78 -14.10 8.44
C PRO A 135 34.55 -13.29 8.87
N VAL A 136 33.71 -12.94 7.92
CA VAL A 136 32.45 -12.20 8.15
C VAL A 136 31.45 -13.11 8.88
N ARG A 137 30.84 -12.58 9.95
CA ARG A 137 29.72 -13.21 10.67
C ARG A 137 28.42 -12.62 10.21
N ASP A 138 27.36 -13.40 10.26
CA ASP A 138 26.01 -12.89 10.01
C ASP A 138 25.45 -12.16 11.26
N HIS A 139 24.36 -11.44 11.06
CA HIS A 139 23.71 -10.68 12.11
C HIS A 139 23.15 -11.56 13.25
N ILE A 140 22.94 -12.87 13.01
CA ILE A 140 22.50 -13.81 14.05
C ILE A 140 23.63 -14.06 15.01
N ASP A 141 24.79 -14.47 14.50
CA ASP A 141 25.97 -14.75 15.31
C ASP A 141 26.45 -13.50 16.07
N LEU A 142 26.44 -12.33 15.39
CA LEU A 142 26.78 -11.04 16.01
C LEU A 142 25.80 -10.66 17.13
N GLY A 143 24.50 -10.85 16.89
CA GLY A 143 23.44 -10.53 17.84
C GLY A 143 23.43 -11.45 19.05
N GLU A 144 23.72 -12.74 18.87
CA GLU A 144 23.87 -13.72 19.95
C GLU A 144 25.13 -13.44 20.77
N ALA A 145 26.27 -13.16 20.14
CA ALA A 145 27.51 -12.78 20.83
C ALA A 145 27.33 -11.52 21.68
N ALA A 146 26.61 -10.51 21.18
CA ALA A 146 26.25 -9.31 21.92
C ALA A 146 25.13 -9.55 22.97
N LYS A 147 24.59 -10.76 23.06
CA LYS A 147 23.44 -11.13 23.94
C LYS A 147 22.20 -10.24 23.71
N GLY A 148 22.08 -9.69 22.52
CA GLY A 148 21.08 -8.69 22.18
C GLY A 148 19.94 -9.20 21.29
N VAL A 149 20.08 -10.35 20.63
CA VAL A 149 19.05 -11.00 19.81
C VAL A 149 18.68 -12.35 20.43
N ASP A 150 17.38 -12.58 20.64
CA ASP A 150 16.89 -13.76 21.36
C ASP A 150 15.70 -14.39 20.63
N PHE A 151 15.99 -15.25 19.67
CA PHE A 151 14.97 -15.99 18.93
C PHE A 151 14.27 -17.04 19.78
N LYS A 152 14.96 -17.64 20.78
CA LYS A 152 14.37 -18.64 21.68
C LYS A 152 13.18 -18.07 22.45
N ASN A 153 13.34 -16.88 23.02
CA ASN A 153 12.23 -16.21 23.69
C ASN A 153 11.18 -15.71 22.71
N GLY A 154 11.56 -15.26 21.51
CA GLY A 154 10.60 -14.92 20.46
C GLY A 154 9.67 -16.10 20.13
N VAL A 155 10.23 -17.28 19.90
CA VAL A 155 9.47 -18.52 19.66
C VAL A 155 8.59 -18.89 20.85
N LYS A 156 9.12 -18.77 22.07
CA LYS A 156 8.36 -19.05 23.30
C LYS A 156 7.13 -18.16 23.45
N LEU A 157 7.24 -16.88 23.09
CA LEU A 157 6.19 -15.90 23.28
C LEU A 157 5.13 -15.94 22.17
N SER A 158 5.56 -16.11 20.91
CA SER A 158 4.66 -15.89 19.77
C SER A 158 4.86 -16.88 18.59
N GLY A 159 5.85 -17.77 18.67
CA GLY A 159 6.15 -18.72 17.59
C GLY A 159 7.33 -18.29 16.73
N THR A 160 7.49 -18.99 15.60
CA THR A 160 8.55 -18.72 14.62
C THR A 160 8.38 -17.33 14.01
N ARG A 161 9.50 -16.75 13.46
CA ARG A 161 9.51 -15.41 12.86
C ARG A 161 9.12 -14.27 13.83
N PHE A 162 9.31 -14.48 15.14
CA PHE A 162 9.31 -13.45 16.17
C PHE A 162 10.65 -13.44 16.90
N VAL A 163 11.04 -12.29 17.39
CA VAL A 163 12.33 -12.07 18.06
C VAL A 163 12.15 -11.16 19.28
N VAL A 164 12.96 -11.39 20.30
CA VAL A 164 13.15 -10.44 21.40
C VAL A 164 14.52 -9.80 21.26
N MET A 165 14.56 -8.47 21.23
CA MET A 165 15.79 -7.70 21.25
C MET A 165 16.05 -7.20 22.67
N LYS A 166 17.34 -7.16 23.10
CA LYS A 166 17.74 -6.78 24.46
C LYS A 166 18.96 -5.86 24.47
N GLY A 167 19.10 -5.09 25.55
CA GLY A 167 20.30 -4.30 25.83
C GLY A 167 20.64 -3.30 24.72
N GLN A 168 21.92 -3.30 24.33
CA GLN A 168 22.43 -2.35 23.35
C GLN A 168 21.90 -2.57 21.95
N ILE A 169 21.54 -3.80 21.56
CA ILE A 169 20.89 -4.08 20.25
C ILE A 169 19.48 -3.49 20.21
N ALA A 170 18.68 -3.67 21.26
CA ALA A 170 17.37 -3.03 21.35
C ALA A 170 17.46 -1.50 21.33
N ARG A 171 18.50 -0.94 21.98
CA ARG A 171 18.77 0.49 21.93
C ARG A 171 19.16 0.95 20.51
N LEU A 172 20.00 0.18 19.79
CA LEU A 172 20.39 0.49 18.42
C LEU A 172 19.18 0.44 17.47
N HIS A 173 18.31 -0.55 17.63
CA HIS A 173 17.05 -0.63 16.87
C HIS A 173 16.19 0.63 17.08
N ARG A 174 15.98 1.06 18.30
CA ARG A 174 15.26 2.30 18.63
C ARG A 174 15.97 3.55 18.09
N ALA A 175 17.30 3.60 18.20
CA ALA A 175 18.12 4.71 17.70
C ALA A 175 17.99 4.88 16.18
N LEU A 176 17.96 3.78 15.44
CA LEU A 176 17.72 3.78 14.00
C LEU A 176 16.36 4.36 13.64
N ALA A 177 15.29 3.92 14.31
CA ALA A 177 13.95 4.45 14.07
C ALA A 177 13.86 5.96 14.37
N GLN A 178 14.42 6.39 15.50
CA GLN A 178 14.44 7.79 15.89
C GLN A 178 15.27 8.64 14.91
N PHE A 179 16.44 8.18 14.51
CA PHE A 179 17.29 8.86 13.52
C PHE A 179 16.55 9.03 12.17
N MET A 180 15.86 8.00 11.69
CA MET A 180 15.07 8.08 10.45
C MET A 180 13.94 9.10 10.56
N LEU A 181 13.17 9.08 11.66
CA LEU A 181 12.10 10.04 11.89
C LEU A 181 12.63 11.48 11.94
N ASP A 182 13.69 11.72 12.71
CA ASP A 182 14.31 13.05 12.83
C ASP A 182 14.80 13.56 11.47
N LEU A 183 15.41 12.69 10.66
CA LEU A 183 15.88 13.05 9.34
C LEU A 183 14.72 13.47 8.42
N HIS A 184 13.64 12.67 8.39
CA HIS A 184 12.50 12.95 7.52
C HIS A 184 11.72 14.18 7.97
N THR A 185 11.56 14.40 9.26
CA THR A 185 10.81 15.54 9.79
C THR A 185 11.59 16.83 9.73
N LEU A 186 12.90 16.82 10.06
CA LEU A 186 13.71 18.01 10.15
C LEU A 186 14.33 18.46 8.82
N GLN A 187 14.59 17.53 7.89
CA GLN A 187 15.29 17.82 6.65
C GLN A 187 14.44 17.62 5.39
N HIS A 188 13.51 16.68 5.40
CA HIS A 188 12.73 16.33 4.20
C HIS A 188 11.30 16.89 4.21
N GLY A 189 10.92 17.62 5.29
CA GLY A 189 9.64 18.32 5.39
C GLY A 189 8.42 17.42 5.63
N TYR A 190 8.62 16.21 6.17
CA TYR A 190 7.50 15.36 6.55
C TYR A 190 6.95 15.75 7.92
N THR A 191 5.63 15.63 8.07
CA THR A 191 4.96 15.71 9.37
C THR A 191 4.96 14.33 10.01
N GLU A 192 5.49 14.21 11.23
CA GLU A 192 5.41 12.98 12.00
C GLU A 192 3.98 12.76 12.48
N CYS A 193 3.48 11.54 12.28
CA CYS A 193 2.16 11.12 12.70
C CYS A 193 2.25 9.90 13.63
N TYR A 194 1.48 9.92 14.71
CA TYR A 194 1.20 8.73 15.51
C TYR A 194 -0.16 8.18 15.08
N VAL A 195 -0.19 6.96 14.58
CA VAL A 195 -1.36 6.36 13.91
C VAL A 195 -1.87 5.12 14.65
N PRO A 196 -3.16 4.78 14.52
CA PRO A 196 -3.68 3.50 15.00
C PRO A 196 -2.99 2.30 14.31
N TYR A 197 -2.67 1.26 15.09
CA TYR A 197 -2.12 0.00 14.56
C TYR A 197 -3.21 -1.04 14.27
N LEU A 198 -4.42 -0.82 14.77
CA LEU A 198 -5.62 -1.57 14.41
C LEU A 198 -6.46 -0.72 13.47
N VAL A 199 -6.74 -1.24 12.30
CA VAL A 199 -7.50 -0.53 11.27
C VAL A 199 -8.73 -1.34 10.84
N ASN A 200 -9.75 -0.64 10.38
CA ASN A 200 -10.96 -1.24 9.84
C ASN A 200 -10.75 -1.75 8.38
N PRO A 201 -11.64 -2.60 7.86
CA PRO A 201 -11.54 -3.11 6.50
C PRO A 201 -11.53 -2.02 5.42
N ASP A 202 -12.23 -0.91 5.62
CA ASP A 202 -12.29 0.19 4.64
C ASP A 202 -10.91 0.85 4.43
N SER A 203 -10.13 0.96 5.50
CA SER A 203 -8.76 1.47 5.42
C SER A 203 -7.84 0.53 4.61
N LEU A 204 -8.00 -0.78 4.81
CA LEU A 204 -7.26 -1.78 4.03
C LEU A 204 -7.71 -1.85 2.57
N TYR A 205 -8.98 -1.59 2.31
CA TYR A 205 -9.51 -1.47 0.95
C TYR A 205 -8.94 -0.22 0.25
N GLY A 206 -8.89 0.91 0.95
CA GLY A 206 -8.40 2.18 0.41
C GLY A 206 -6.99 2.09 -0.17
N THR A 207 -6.08 1.41 0.52
CA THR A 207 -4.68 1.22 0.10
C THR A 207 -4.42 -0.11 -0.62
N GLY A 208 -5.47 -0.90 -0.93
CA GLY A 208 -5.41 -2.06 -1.82
C GLY A 208 -4.95 -3.36 -1.20
N GLN A 209 -4.85 -3.46 0.13
CA GLN A 209 -4.60 -4.73 0.80
C GLN A 209 -5.80 -5.68 0.66
N LEU A 210 -7.00 -5.14 0.75
CA LEU A 210 -8.23 -5.90 0.50
C LEU A 210 -8.80 -5.61 -0.89
N PRO A 211 -9.45 -6.60 -1.50
CA PRO A 211 -9.66 -7.98 -1.02
C PRO A 211 -8.48 -8.93 -1.25
N LYS A 212 -7.54 -8.60 -2.12
CA LYS A 212 -6.54 -9.51 -2.71
C LYS A 212 -5.59 -10.15 -1.68
N PHE A 213 -5.14 -9.40 -0.68
CA PHE A 213 -4.12 -9.82 0.29
C PHE A 213 -4.70 -10.13 1.67
N ALA A 214 -5.96 -10.51 1.76
CA ALA A 214 -6.63 -10.83 3.03
C ALA A 214 -5.89 -11.89 3.86
N GLN A 215 -5.24 -12.85 3.21
CA GLN A 215 -4.47 -13.91 3.86
C GLN A 215 -3.14 -13.44 4.48
N ASP A 216 -2.64 -12.27 4.08
CA ASP A 216 -1.40 -11.71 4.63
C ASP A 216 -1.63 -10.88 5.89
N LEU A 217 -2.88 -10.69 6.29
CA LEU A 217 -3.26 -9.86 7.42
C LEU A 217 -3.44 -10.67 8.71
N PHE A 218 -3.01 -10.07 9.83
CA PHE A 218 -3.40 -10.51 11.17
C PHE A 218 -4.74 -9.88 11.53
N ASN A 219 -5.78 -10.68 11.59
CA ASN A 219 -7.14 -10.23 11.85
C ASN A 219 -7.53 -10.42 13.32
N THR A 220 -8.33 -9.49 13.85
CA THR A 220 -8.93 -9.53 15.18
C THR A 220 -10.33 -8.93 15.15
N GLY A 221 -11.04 -8.99 16.28
CA GLY A 221 -12.36 -8.40 16.41
C GLY A 221 -12.72 -8.10 17.85
N ILE A 222 -13.67 -7.21 18.02
CA ILE A 222 -14.27 -6.86 19.31
C ILE A 222 -15.75 -7.20 19.20
N GLU A 223 -16.25 -7.98 20.17
CA GLU A 223 -17.70 -8.24 20.29
C GLU A 223 -18.43 -6.95 20.66
N GLY A 224 -19.55 -6.71 20.00
CA GLY A 224 -20.40 -5.56 20.29
C GLY A 224 -21.14 -5.74 21.59
N GLU A 225 -21.43 -4.63 22.26
CA GLU A 225 -22.23 -4.59 23.50
C GLU A 225 -23.55 -3.83 23.26
N GLY A 226 -24.55 -4.12 24.06
CA GLY A 226 -25.84 -3.44 23.99
C GLY A 226 -26.60 -3.71 22.69
N GLU A 227 -26.96 -2.68 21.95
CA GLU A 227 -27.67 -2.81 20.66
C GLU A 227 -26.88 -3.53 19.55
N GLU A 228 -25.57 -3.66 19.72
CA GLU A 228 -24.67 -4.38 18.81
C GLU A 228 -24.30 -5.78 19.32
N GLU A 229 -24.93 -6.28 20.37
CA GLU A 229 -24.70 -7.62 20.92
C GLU A 229 -24.83 -8.70 19.82
N GLY A 230 -23.85 -9.60 19.75
CA GLY A 230 -23.78 -10.63 18.71
C GLY A 230 -23.17 -10.19 17.37
N LYS A 231 -22.79 -8.91 17.23
CA LYS A 231 -22.00 -8.44 16.09
C LYS A 231 -20.52 -8.35 16.47
N VAL A 232 -19.64 -8.74 15.55
CA VAL A 232 -18.19 -8.61 15.72
C VAL A 232 -17.69 -7.45 14.86
N ARG A 233 -17.14 -6.42 15.51
CA ARG A 233 -16.43 -5.34 14.81
C ARG A 233 -15.04 -5.86 14.44
N LYS A 234 -14.79 -5.98 13.13
CA LYS A 234 -13.54 -6.52 12.57
C LYS A 234 -12.46 -5.45 12.51
N PHE A 235 -11.25 -5.84 12.86
CA PHE A 235 -10.02 -5.07 12.71
C PHE A 235 -8.90 -5.96 12.19
N SER A 236 -7.86 -5.31 11.64
CA SER A 236 -6.60 -5.99 11.33
C SER A 236 -5.44 -5.18 11.89
N LEU A 237 -4.37 -5.85 12.30
CA LEU A 237 -3.09 -5.20 12.56
C LEU A 237 -2.51 -4.68 11.24
N ILE A 238 -1.97 -3.48 11.25
CA ILE A 238 -1.43 -2.85 10.03
C ILE A 238 -0.23 -3.61 9.47
N PRO A 239 -0.18 -3.92 8.17
CA PRO A 239 1.02 -4.46 7.52
C PRO A 239 2.06 -3.39 7.22
N THR A 240 1.69 -2.11 7.31
CA THR A 240 2.48 -0.90 7.06
C THR A 240 1.69 0.32 7.54
N SER A 241 2.37 1.35 8.02
CA SER A 241 1.71 2.62 8.34
C SER A 241 1.25 3.42 7.12
N GLU A 242 1.60 2.99 5.91
CA GLU A 242 0.95 3.46 4.68
C GLU A 242 -0.58 3.43 4.81
N VAL A 243 -1.13 2.35 5.38
CA VAL A 243 -2.58 2.17 5.50
C VAL A 243 -3.24 3.31 6.27
N PRO A 244 -2.93 3.56 7.54
CA PRO A 244 -3.55 4.67 8.26
C PRO A 244 -3.16 6.04 7.71
N LEU A 245 -1.90 6.26 7.32
CA LEU A 245 -1.43 7.56 6.81
C LEU A 245 -2.19 7.97 5.54
N THR A 246 -2.25 7.09 4.56
CA THR A 246 -2.90 7.39 3.27
C THR A 246 -4.41 7.55 3.44
N ASN A 247 -5.04 6.75 4.32
CA ASN A 247 -6.48 6.82 4.58
C ASN A 247 -6.93 8.08 5.36
N MET A 248 -6.01 8.91 5.86
CA MET A 248 -6.38 10.24 6.37
C MET A 248 -6.98 11.13 5.26
N ALA A 249 -6.72 10.80 3.99
CA ALA A 249 -7.32 11.47 2.83
C ALA A 249 -8.66 10.86 2.38
N ARG A 250 -9.14 9.79 3.01
CA ARG A 250 -10.38 9.13 2.58
C ARG A 250 -11.59 10.05 2.71
N ASP A 251 -12.35 10.17 1.60
CA ASP A 251 -13.54 11.01 1.45
C ASP A 251 -13.26 12.53 1.57
N GLU A 252 -11.99 12.95 1.52
CA GLU A 252 -11.59 14.34 1.62
C GLU A 252 -11.40 15.01 0.25
N ILE A 253 -11.56 16.33 0.22
CA ILE A 253 -11.26 17.19 -0.93
C ILE A 253 -10.35 18.32 -0.47
N PHE A 254 -9.09 18.23 -0.84
CA PHE A 254 -8.07 19.24 -0.52
C PHE A 254 -8.11 20.40 -1.52
N ASP A 255 -7.68 21.58 -1.10
CA ASP A 255 -7.34 22.64 -2.03
C ASP A 255 -5.92 22.40 -2.61
N ALA A 256 -5.70 22.77 -3.87
CA ALA A 256 -4.41 22.53 -4.54
C ALA A 256 -3.21 23.15 -3.82
N GLN A 257 -3.42 24.21 -3.04
CA GLN A 257 -2.39 24.91 -2.26
C GLN A 257 -1.97 24.11 -0.99
N GLU A 258 -2.77 23.15 -0.55
CA GLU A 258 -2.43 22.30 0.60
C GLU A 258 -1.45 21.19 0.21
N LEU A 259 -1.31 20.89 -1.09
CA LEU A 259 -0.43 19.85 -1.61
C LEU A 259 0.98 20.42 -1.92
N PRO A 260 2.06 19.61 -1.74
CA PRO A 260 2.04 18.23 -1.28
C PRO A 260 1.84 18.11 0.24
N ILE A 261 1.09 17.09 0.68
CA ILE A 261 1.03 16.69 2.08
C ILE A 261 2.00 15.53 2.27
N LYS A 262 3.04 15.75 3.08
CA LYS A 262 4.08 14.77 3.38
C LYS A 262 3.94 14.29 4.82
N MET A 263 3.76 13.00 5.03
CA MET A 263 3.56 12.37 6.33
C MET A 263 4.52 11.22 6.55
N THR A 264 4.99 11.06 7.77
CA THR A 264 5.82 9.92 8.17
C THR A 264 5.38 9.35 9.50
N ALA A 265 5.51 8.03 9.67
CA ALA A 265 5.25 7.37 10.93
C ALA A 265 6.22 6.21 11.15
N HIS A 266 6.68 6.05 12.38
CA HIS A 266 7.31 4.82 12.84
C HIS A 266 6.24 3.94 13.47
N SER A 267 6.14 2.70 13.01
CA SER A 267 5.21 1.73 13.60
C SER A 267 5.74 0.31 13.53
N PRO A 268 5.29 -0.58 14.43
CA PRO A 268 5.32 -1.99 14.16
C PRO A 268 4.42 -2.29 12.95
N CYS A 269 4.84 -3.27 12.16
CA CYS A 269 4.13 -3.78 10.98
C CYS A 269 3.96 -5.27 11.15
N PHE A 270 2.81 -5.80 10.72
CA PHE A 270 2.43 -7.20 10.93
C PHE A 270 2.06 -7.85 9.60
N ARG A 271 2.79 -8.92 9.24
CA ARG A 271 2.54 -9.69 8.01
C ARG A 271 2.57 -11.17 8.29
N SER A 272 1.55 -11.92 7.87
CA SER A 272 1.52 -13.38 8.03
C SER A 272 2.51 -14.10 7.11
N GLU A 273 3.07 -13.39 6.11
CA GLU A 273 4.06 -13.93 5.17
C GLU A 273 3.56 -15.21 4.44
N ALA A 274 2.27 -15.23 4.09
CA ALA A 274 1.59 -16.41 3.55
C ALA A 274 2.24 -17.00 2.29
N GLY A 275 2.88 -16.16 1.46
CA GLY A 275 3.55 -16.57 0.23
C GLY A 275 5.05 -16.89 0.36
N SER A 276 5.63 -16.82 1.57
CA SER A 276 7.09 -16.85 1.76
C SER A 276 7.61 -18.14 2.41
N TYR A 277 6.92 -19.26 2.23
CA TYR A 277 7.33 -20.54 2.80
C TYR A 277 8.76 -20.93 2.36
N GLY A 278 9.64 -21.20 3.34
CA GLY A 278 11.02 -21.61 3.09
C GLY A 278 12.01 -20.47 2.76
N ARG A 279 11.57 -19.22 2.58
CA ARG A 279 12.44 -18.07 2.34
C ARG A 279 12.83 -17.40 3.66
N ASP A 280 14.12 -17.06 3.82
CA ASP A 280 14.65 -16.31 4.98
C ASP A 280 14.06 -16.80 6.33
N THR A 281 14.16 -18.12 6.57
CA THR A 281 13.56 -18.76 7.77
C THR A 281 14.33 -18.49 9.05
N ARG A 282 15.55 -17.93 8.94
CA ARG A 282 16.43 -17.56 10.06
C ARG A 282 16.77 -16.07 9.98
N GLY A 283 17.00 -15.47 11.13
CA GLY A 283 17.43 -14.08 11.26
C GLY A 283 16.30 -13.08 11.23
N LEU A 284 16.66 -11.80 11.01
CA LEU A 284 15.77 -10.64 11.12
C LEU A 284 15.23 -10.12 9.79
N ILE A 285 15.57 -10.77 8.67
CA ILE A 285 15.21 -10.28 7.32
C ILE A 285 13.70 -10.37 7.04
N ARG A 286 13.07 -11.45 7.53
CA ARG A 286 11.64 -11.73 7.27
C ARG A 286 10.94 -12.18 8.54
N MET A 287 10.20 -11.26 9.15
CA MET A 287 9.54 -11.43 10.45
C MET A 287 8.04 -11.18 10.32
N HIS A 288 7.22 -11.83 11.16
CA HIS A 288 5.79 -11.53 11.29
C HIS A 288 5.52 -10.15 11.89
N GLN A 289 6.42 -9.70 12.74
CA GLN A 289 6.43 -8.37 13.34
C GLN A 289 7.77 -7.70 13.10
N PHE A 290 7.76 -6.51 12.53
CA PHE A 290 8.95 -5.70 12.29
C PHE A 290 8.59 -4.22 12.34
N ASP A 291 9.58 -3.37 12.55
CA ASP A 291 9.39 -1.92 12.61
C ASP A 291 9.79 -1.27 11.29
N LYS A 292 9.03 -0.26 10.90
CA LYS A 292 9.26 0.51 9.68
C LYS A 292 8.98 2.00 9.93
N VAL A 293 9.83 2.86 9.41
CA VAL A 293 9.51 4.27 9.22
C VAL A 293 8.96 4.40 7.81
N GLU A 294 7.72 4.82 7.71
CA GLU A 294 7.01 4.95 6.43
C GLU A 294 6.89 6.41 6.04
N MET A 295 7.04 6.68 4.76
CA MET A 295 6.80 7.98 4.13
C MET A 295 5.59 7.87 3.21
N VAL A 296 4.67 8.82 3.31
CA VAL A 296 3.51 8.95 2.41
C VAL A 296 3.47 10.38 1.89
N GLN A 297 3.18 10.54 0.60
CA GLN A 297 2.89 11.84 0.01
C GLN A 297 1.54 11.80 -0.72
N LEU A 298 0.73 12.82 -0.46
CA LEU A 298 -0.46 13.16 -1.24
C LEU A 298 -0.08 14.34 -2.13
N VAL A 299 -0.20 14.18 -3.44
CA VAL A 299 0.37 15.17 -4.37
C VAL A 299 -0.60 15.53 -5.49
N HIS A 300 -0.36 16.70 -6.08
CA HIS A 300 -1.00 17.08 -7.34
C HIS A 300 -0.62 16.06 -8.44
N PRO A 301 -1.57 15.60 -9.29
CA PRO A 301 -1.30 14.59 -10.30
C PRO A 301 -0.09 14.89 -11.20
N GLU A 302 0.10 16.15 -11.60
CA GLU A 302 1.18 16.56 -12.48
C GLU A 302 2.57 16.51 -11.82
N GLN A 303 2.64 16.51 -10.48
CA GLN A 303 3.89 16.53 -9.71
C GLN A 303 4.31 15.14 -9.21
N SER A 304 3.50 14.11 -9.44
CA SER A 304 3.70 12.81 -8.77
C SER A 304 4.97 12.06 -9.21
N TRP A 305 5.47 12.31 -10.42
CA TRP A 305 6.70 11.68 -10.90
C TRP A 305 7.94 12.33 -10.30
N GLU A 306 7.95 13.65 -10.15
CA GLU A 306 9.01 14.37 -9.44
C GLU A 306 9.02 14.00 -7.95
N ALA A 307 7.83 13.88 -7.34
CA ALA A 307 7.68 13.44 -5.96
C ALA A 307 8.20 12.02 -5.73
N LEU A 308 8.08 11.12 -6.72
CA LEU A 308 8.66 9.78 -6.66
C LEU A 308 10.19 9.83 -6.56
N GLU A 309 10.85 10.59 -7.43
CA GLU A 309 12.31 10.73 -7.43
C GLU A 309 12.81 11.41 -6.13
N GLU A 310 12.08 12.42 -5.64
CA GLU A 310 12.34 13.07 -4.37
C GLU A 310 12.27 12.07 -3.21
N MET A 311 11.20 11.26 -3.13
CA MET A 311 11.01 10.29 -2.06
C MET A 311 12.09 9.19 -2.08
N VAL A 312 12.52 8.74 -3.26
CA VAL A 312 13.65 7.83 -3.41
C VAL A 312 14.92 8.47 -2.82
N GLY A 313 15.20 9.73 -3.16
CA GLY A 313 16.33 10.49 -2.62
C GLY A 313 16.28 10.61 -1.08
N HIS A 314 15.10 10.74 -0.49
CA HIS A 314 14.93 10.76 0.97
C HIS A 314 15.31 9.42 1.61
N ALA A 315 14.94 8.31 1.01
CA ALA A 315 15.34 6.98 1.48
C ALA A 315 16.85 6.73 1.30
N GLU A 316 17.41 7.13 0.15
CA GLU A 316 18.86 7.06 -0.11
C GLU A 316 19.67 7.85 0.93
N LYS A 317 19.16 9.02 1.35
CA LYS A 317 19.85 9.86 2.32
C LYS A 317 20.07 9.18 3.66
N VAL A 318 19.14 8.34 4.10
CA VAL A 318 19.31 7.52 5.32
C VAL A 318 20.52 6.59 5.17
N LEU A 319 20.60 5.86 4.05
CA LEU A 319 21.69 4.92 3.78
C LEU A 319 23.05 5.64 3.63
N GLN A 320 23.06 6.80 2.98
CA GLN A 320 24.25 7.62 2.80
C GLN A 320 24.80 8.11 4.15
N LEU A 321 23.94 8.62 5.04
CA LEU A 321 24.34 9.08 6.38
C LEU A 321 24.78 7.94 7.29
N LEU A 322 24.27 6.73 7.06
CA LEU A 322 24.73 5.51 7.73
C LEU A 322 25.98 4.89 7.04
N GLU A 323 26.45 5.48 5.94
CA GLU A 323 27.58 4.99 5.13
C GLU A 323 27.44 3.51 4.72
N LEU A 324 26.22 3.10 4.40
CA LEU A 324 25.89 1.74 3.95
C LEU A 324 25.84 1.68 2.42
N PRO A 325 26.64 0.82 1.77
CA PRO A 325 26.58 0.65 0.32
C PRO A 325 25.23 0.11 -0.13
N TYR A 326 24.67 0.70 -1.18
CA TYR A 326 23.38 0.31 -1.72
C TYR A 326 23.30 0.47 -3.23
N ARG A 327 22.27 -0.10 -3.82
CA ARG A 327 21.86 0.14 -5.20
C ARG A 327 20.38 0.46 -5.28
N VAL A 328 19.96 1.17 -6.32
CA VAL A 328 18.56 1.50 -6.63
C VAL A 328 18.15 0.70 -7.85
N MET A 329 17.05 -0.05 -7.72
CA MET A 329 16.48 -0.90 -8.75
C MET A 329 15.16 -0.33 -9.21
N ALA A 330 14.95 -0.13 -10.51
CA ALA A 330 13.63 0.07 -11.07
C ALA A 330 12.98 -1.30 -11.25
N LEU A 331 11.85 -1.52 -10.58
CA LEU A 331 11.16 -2.80 -10.66
C LEU A 331 10.54 -3.01 -12.03
N SER A 332 10.60 -4.24 -12.51
CA SER A 332 9.92 -4.68 -13.72
C SER A 332 8.39 -4.73 -13.52
N THR A 333 7.65 -4.70 -14.62
CA THR A 333 6.18 -4.77 -14.58
C THR A 333 5.66 -6.00 -13.85
N GLY A 334 6.39 -7.13 -13.89
CA GLY A 334 6.00 -8.38 -13.23
C GLY A 334 6.31 -8.43 -11.73
N ASP A 335 7.20 -7.55 -11.23
CA ASP A 335 7.63 -7.52 -9.83
C ASP A 335 6.97 -6.39 -9.01
N MET A 336 6.33 -5.43 -9.66
CA MET A 336 5.70 -4.31 -8.98
C MET A 336 4.52 -4.70 -8.08
N GLY A 337 4.37 -3.99 -6.96
CA GLY A 337 3.21 -4.08 -6.08
C GLY A 337 1.88 -3.76 -6.77
N PHE A 338 0.78 -4.31 -6.26
CA PHE A 338 -0.55 -4.27 -6.86
C PHE A 338 -1.04 -2.85 -7.21
N CYS A 339 -0.83 -1.88 -6.32
CA CYS A 339 -1.29 -0.50 -6.49
C CYS A 339 -0.33 0.38 -7.28
N ALA A 340 0.91 -0.05 -7.49
CA ALA A 340 1.97 0.77 -8.06
C ALA A 340 1.87 0.87 -9.59
N ALA A 341 2.12 2.08 -10.10
CA ALA A 341 2.36 2.33 -11.51
C ALA A 341 3.88 2.33 -11.84
N LYS A 342 4.71 2.66 -10.85
CA LYS A 342 6.17 2.55 -10.90
C LYS A 342 6.72 2.40 -9.50
N THR A 343 7.74 1.57 -9.35
CA THR A 343 8.41 1.32 -8.07
C THR A 343 9.92 1.35 -8.25
N TYR A 344 10.60 1.93 -7.27
CA TYR A 344 12.03 1.78 -7.06
C TYR A 344 12.27 1.05 -5.74
N ASP A 345 13.11 0.02 -5.77
CA ASP A 345 13.62 -0.61 -4.57
C ASP A 345 15.05 -0.13 -4.29
N LEU A 346 15.34 0.14 -3.03
CA LEU A 346 16.69 0.32 -2.54
C LEU A 346 17.14 -1.00 -1.92
N GLU A 347 18.27 -1.49 -2.35
CA GLU A 347 18.87 -2.72 -1.84
C GLU A 347 20.22 -2.40 -1.19
N VAL A 348 20.37 -2.77 0.09
CA VAL A 348 21.58 -2.57 0.87
C VAL A 348 22.50 -3.79 0.78
N TRP A 349 23.80 -3.57 0.76
CA TRP A 349 24.79 -4.64 0.79
C TRP A 349 24.82 -5.35 2.13
N LEU A 350 24.72 -6.68 2.11
CA LEU A 350 24.89 -7.54 3.29
C LEU A 350 26.14 -8.43 3.12
N PRO A 351 27.22 -8.14 3.85
CA PRO A 351 28.48 -8.85 3.70
C PRO A 351 28.41 -10.35 3.93
N ALA A 352 27.64 -10.80 4.92
CA ALA A 352 27.52 -12.22 5.25
C ALA A 352 26.82 -13.04 4.16
N GLN A 353 25.92 -12.43 3.41
CA GLN A 353 25.23 -13.04 2.28
C GLN A 353 25.94 -12.78 0.94
N ASN A 354 26.94 -11.87 0.93
CA ASN A 354 27.61 -11.40 -0.26
C ASN A 354 26.65 -10.96 -1.38
N THR A 355 25.60 -10.22 -1.01
CA THR A 355 24.54 -9.77 -1.92
C THR A 355 23.87 -8.49 -1.44
N TYR A 356 23.17 -7.85 -2.35
CA TYR A 356 22.26 -6.75 -2.02
C TYR A 356 20.88 -7.30 -1.61
N ARG A 357 20.26 -6.69 -0.60
CA ARG A 357 18.93 -7.05 -0.12
C ARG A 357 18.05 -5.81 -0.02
N GLU A 358 16.81 -5.93 -0.44
CA GLU A 358 15.79 -4.89 -0.34
C GLU A 358 15.69 -4.35 1.09
N ILE A 359 15.76 -3.03 1.24
CA ILE A 359 15.62 -2.32 2.52
C ILE A 359 14.53 -1.24 2.46
N SER A 360 14.20 -0.79 1.27
CA SER A 360 13.12 0.15 1.01
C SER A 360 12.49 -0.14 -0.34
N SER A 361 11.19 0.08 -0.44
CA SER A 361 10.44 0.09 -1.69
C SER A 361 9.66 1.39 -1.74
N VAL A 362 9.78 2.15 -2.83
CA VAL A 362 9.17 3.47 -3.02
C VAL A 362 8.31 3.43 -4.28
N SER A 363 7.02 3.70 -4.13
CA SER A 363 6.03 3.53 -5.19
C SER A 363 5.21 4.79 -5.45
N ASN A 364 4.95 5.07 -6.72
CA ASN A 364 3.89 5.97 -7.16
C ASN A 364 2.66 5.14 -7.56
N CYS A 365 1.57 5.34 -6.83
CA CYS A 365 0.29 4.66 -7.08
C CYS A 365 -0.64 5.44 -8.00
N THR A 366 -0.22 6.61 -8.45
CA THR A 366 -1.06 7.54 -9.24
C THR A 366 -2.42 7.77 -8.57
N ASP A 367 -3.52 7.74 -9.30
CA ASP A 367 -4.88 7.92 -8.77
C ASP A 367 -5.54 6.61 -8.28
N PHE A 368 -4.81 5.48 -8.31
CA PHE A 368 -5.38 4.15 -8.05
C PHE A 368 -5.93 4.00 -6.63
N GLN A 369 -5.17 4.41 -5.62
CA GLN A 369 -5.61 4.40 -4.23
C GLN A 369 -6.60 5.53 -3.96
N ALA A 370 -6.36 6.72 -4.51
CA ALA A 370 -7.24 7.86 -4.39
C ALA A 370 -8.66 7.57 -4.89
N ARG A 371 -8.79 6.79 -5.98
CA ARG A 371 -10.10 6.36 -6.50
C ARG A 371 -10.80 5.40 -5.53
N ARG A 372 -10.09 4.50 -4.84
CA ARG A 372 -10.67 3.63 -3.81
C ARG A 372 -11.14 4.43 -2.59
N MET A 373 -10.38 5.44 -2.21
CA MET A 373 -10.64 6.27 -1.03
C MET A 373 -11.49 7.52 -1.31
N GLN A 374 -11.79 7.84 -2.58
CA GLN A 374 -12.42 9.10 -2.98
C GLN A 374 -11.63 10.34 -2.51
N ALA A 375 -10.29 10.22 -2.48
CA ALA A 375 -9.38 11.29 -2.11
C ALA A 375 -9.19 12.23 -3.31
N ARG A 376 -9.52 13.51 -3.16
CA ARG A 376 -9.58 14.45 -4.27
C ARG A 376 -8.85 15.76 -3.95
N VAL A 377 -8.47 16.46 -4.99
CA VAL A 377 -7.94 17.83 -4.95
C VAL A 377 -8.76 18.72 -5.85
N ARG A 378 -8.97 19.96 -5.45
CA ARG A 378 -9.69 20.96 -6.26
C ARG A 378 -8.70 21.67 -7.17
N ILE A 379 -8.80 21.40 -8.48
CA ILE A 379 -7.99 22.02 -9.52
C ILE A 379 -8.93 22.83 -10.43
N ASP A 380 -8.67 24.12 -10.61
CA ASP A 380 -9.51 25.03 -11.40
C ASP A 380 -11.00 24.98 -10.99
N GLY A 381 -11.25 24.88 -9.68
CA GLY A 381 -12.59 24.80 -9.10
C GLY A 381 -13.29 23.46 -9.25
N LYS A 382 -12.66 22.44 -9.85
CA LYS A 382 -13.23 21.11 -10.07
C LYS A 382 -12.49 20.06 -9.23
N PRO A 383 -13.21 19.16 -8.52
CA PRO A 383 -12.58 18.06 -7.81
C PRO A 383 -12.05 17.01 -8.79
N GLN A 384 -10.77 16.65 -8.64
CA GLN A 384 -10.09 15.59 -9.36
C GLN A 384 -9.43 14.65 -8.35
N LEU A 385 -9.16 13.40 -8.73
CA LEU A 385 -8.41 12.49 -7.86
C LEU A 385 -6.98 12.99 -7.70
N LEU A 386 -6.48 13.01 -6.46
CA LEU A 386 -5.05 13.25 -6.20
C LEU A 386 -4.22 12.00 -6.48
N HIS A 387 -2.89 12.13 -6.51
CA HIS A 387 -1.99 10.98 -6.58
C HIS A 387 -1.41 10.67 -5.19
N THR A 388 -1.17 9.39 -4.94
CA THR A 388 -0.55 8.91 -3.69
C THR A 388 0.79 8.25 -3.96
N LEU A 389 1.74 8.50 -3.09
CA LEU A 389 3.04 7.85 -3.07
C LEU A 389 3.31 7.31 -1.68
N ASN A 390 3.99 6.19 -1.61
CA ASN A 390 4.47 5.62 -0.36
C ASN A 390 5.88 5.07 -0.53
N GLY A 391 6.61 4.99 0.58
CA GLY A 391 7.92 4.38 0.59
C GLY A 391 8.47 4.19 2.00
N SER A 392 9.29 3.16 2.17
CA SER A 392 9.97 2.97 3.45
C SER A 392 11.14 3.93 3.59
N GLY A 393 11.21 4.57 4.72
CA GLY A 393 12.29 5.48 5.02
C GLY A 393 13.06 5.20 6.32
N LEU A 394 13.41 3.94 6.68
CA LEU A 394 13.47 2.62 6.04
C LEU A 394 12.79 1.51 6.88
N ALA A 395 12.98 0.25 6.45
CA ALA A 395 12.71 -0.93 7.30
C ALA A 395 13.76 -1.02 8.42
N VAL A 396 13.35 -0.75 9.66
CA VAL A 396 14.28 -0.58 10.80
C VAL A 396 15.06 -1.85 11.10
N GLY A 397 14.38 -3.01 11.10
CA GLY A 397 15.02 -4.30 11.35
C GLY A 397 16.06 -4.68 10.30
N ARG A 398 15.78 -4.45 9.01
CA ARG A 398 16.76 -4.69 7.94
C ARG A 398 17.93 -3.70 7.99
N THR A 399 17.67 -2.45 8.39
CA THR A 399 18.74 -1.46 8.61
C THR A 399 19.62 -1.87 9.78
N LEU A 400 19.04 -2.40 10.87
CA LEU A 400 19.79 -2.97 11.97
C LEU A 400 20.73 -4.11 11.50
N VAL A 401 20.21 -5.05 10.68
CA VAL A 401 21.00 -6.11 10.07
C VAL A 401 22.17 -5.54 9.26
N ALA A 402 21.91 -4.57 8.41
CA ALA A 402 22.92 -3.95 7.57
C ALA A 402 24.01 -3.24 8.39
N VAL A 403 23.64 -2.52 9.45
CA VAL A 403 24.59 -1.89 10.38
C VAL A 403 25.42 -2.94 11.09
N MET A 404 24.80 -3.98 11.66
CA MET A 404 25.52 -5.03 12.37
C MET A 404 26.57 -5.71 11.47
N GLU A 405 26.19 -6.09 10.26
CA GLU A 405 27.08 -6.82 9.36
C GLU A 405 28.17 -5.93 8.72
N ASN A 406 27.85 -4.70 8.31
CA ASN A 406 28.83 -3.79 7.69
C ASN A 406 29.79 -3.17 8.71
N TYR A 407 29.38 -3.01 9.96
CA TYR A 407 30.19 -2.35 11.00
C TYR A 407 30.85 -3.33 11.98
N GLN A 408 30.77 -4.64 11.71
CA GLN A 408 31.45 -5.65 12.53
C GLN A 408 32.96 -5.47 12.53
N GLN A 409 33.57 -5.77 13.67
CA GLN A 409 35.02 -5.69 13.91
C GLN A 409 35.59 -7.11 14.09
N GLU A 410 36.91 -7.23 13.92
CA GLU A 410 37.62 -8.51 14.06
C GLU A 410 37.44 -9.12 15.46
N ASP A 411 37.40 -8.28 16.50
CA ASP A 411 37.19 -8.68 17.90
C ASP A 411 35.74 -9.07 18.24
N GLY A 412 34.84 -9.00 17.24
CA GLY A 412 33.42 -9.37 17.39
C GLY A 412 32.50 -8.25 17.85
N ARG A 413 33.06 -7.06 18.16
CA ARG A 413 32.23 -5.87 18.45
C ARG A 413 31.63 -5.31 17.16
N ILE A 414 30.58 -4.48 17.34
CA ILE A 414 29.94 -3.76 16.26
C ILE A 414 30.19 -2.26 16.50
N ALA A 415 30.90 -1.60 15.58
CA ALA A 415 31.05 -0.15 15.62
C ALA A 415 29.69 0.53 15.36
N ILE A 416 29.47 1.67 15.99
CA ILE A 416 28.24 2.44 15.81
C ILE A 416 28.50 3.55 14.78
N PRO A 417 27.73 3.61 13.66
CA PRO A 417 27.82 4.70 12.71
C PRO A 417 27.82 6.07 13.39
N ALA A 418 28.64 7.01 12.90
CA ALA A 418 28.75 8.33 13.51
C ALA A 418 27.41 9.05 13.68
N ALA A 419 26.52 8.91 12.70
CA ALA A 419 25.17 9.48 12.72
C ALA A 419 24.29 8.96 13.89
N LEU A 420 24.59 7.79 14.44
CA LEU A 420 23.81 7.16 15.52
C LEU A 420 24.41 7.33 16.91
N GLN A 421 25.64 7.82 17.04
CA GLN A 421 26.33 7.85 18.33
C GLN A 421 25.62 8.75 19.36
N SER A 422 25.03 9.87 18.94
CA SER A 422 24.25 10.73 19.83
C SER A 422 22.99 10.03 20.34
N TYR A 423 22.29 9.27 19.49
CA TYR A 423 21.12 8.47 19.85
C TYR A 423 21.48 7.29 20.76
N MET A 424 22.72 6.83 20.67
CA MET A 424 23.26 5.77 21.50
C MET A 424 23.92 6.29 22.81
N GLY A 425 23.79 7.62 23.08
CA GLY A 425 24.35 8.24 24.30
C GLY A 425 25.87 8.29 24.29
N GLY A 426 26.46 8.47 23.12
CA GLY A 426 27.91 8.56 22.96
C GLY A 426 28.65 7.23 22.84
N LEU A 427 27.93 6.09 22.87
CA LEU A 427 28.56 4.79 22.61
C LEU A 427 29.11 4.72 21.20
N THR A 428 30.31 4.19 21.07
CA THR A 428 31.00 4.00 19.77
C THR A 428 31.00 2.54 19.32
N HIS A 429 30.74 1.59 20.20
CA HIS A 429 30.71 0.16 19.92
C HIS A 429 29.66 -0.56 20.76
N ILE A 430 29.21 -1.71 20.26
CA ILE A 430 28.41 -2.71 20.95
C ILE A 430 29.22 -4.00 21.06
N GLY A 431 29.20 -4.67 22.22
CA GLY A 431 29.93 -5.91 22.51
C GLY A 431 31.05 -5.76 23.50
#